data_df4d0b2b49eb2946a97802652ed0afa0
#
_entry.id   df4d0b2b49eb2946a97802652ed0afa0
#
_cell.length_a   1.000
_cell.length_b   1.000
_cell.length_c   1.000
_cell.angle_alpha   90.00
_cell.angle_beta   90.00
_cell.angle_gamma   90.00
#
_symmetry.space_group_name_H-M   'P 1'
#
loop_
_entity.id
_entity.type
_entity.pdbx_description
1 polymer ?
#
loop_
_entity_poly.entity_id
_entity_poly.type
_entity_poly.pdbx_seq_one_letter_code
_entity_poly.pdbx_strand_id
1 'polypeptide(L)'
;MELYGHNQETYDKVMEVLKETNMCAIIQAPGLGKTYVTMQLLNTIFKGKKVLYVVPVHAISQAIKSYKEWDYPDVKFITYAGLKNYQPTEDVLIIDELHRSGAKTWLMYIRRIMPCFAYIIGLSATPCRYLDGKRDMAVELFGTRIVYGPDIEQAVQRNLIPGFEYVYIPTDLVALAEELEKKTNDIILLNKIGKLVSDYSLTEQIRAQITTEHKKIIVFYPDIDILLNGDDDLKEWFGDGIHIYEMHSRISVANRNSNLKEFNEDTDRCVLKVVDMANEGIHISGVSLLVFLRKTQSGNVFIQQMGRAISASAKIKSKILDICSNYDNLRVLRQSGGITDKSTKVSNDDAKYIETKTNFMAALMFSTEATKIQWERIFDKVYSRWTDQDDSILVKYYAIEGGDVYLRLPGKTRGECLKRASELKLTKVRKWTEEEDDILRRFYDDERMEVMKRLPGRSESSIKARVSKLGIIPVWYPEEELRLMRGWEEDGLAICSRLPRHGIRDILEKAKKLGLDTSKS
;
A
#
# COMPACT_ATOMS: atom_id res chain seq x y z
N MET A 1 9.50 -10.74 38.24
CA MET A 1 8.86 -11.27 37.01
C MET A 1 9.95 -11.37 35.97
N GLU A 2 10.08 -12.51 35.33
CA GLU A 2 11.03 -12.67 34.21
C GLU A 2 10.27 -12.37 32.89
N LEU A 3 10.78 -11.44 32.09
CA LEU A 3 10.21 -11.08 30.82
C LEU A 3 10.60 -12.13 29.74
N TYR A 4 9.71 -12.38 28.78
CA TYR A 4 10.13 -13.07 27.56
C TYR A 4 11.23 -12.27 26.83
N GLY A 5 12.13 -12.95 26.12
CA GLY A 5 13.30 -12.31 25.51
C GLY A 5 12.98 -11.06 24.66
N HIS A 6 11.93 -11.11 23.82
CA HIS A 6 11.50 -9.96 23.03
C HIS A 6 10.94 -8.79 23.86
N ASN A 7 10.32 -9.07 25.00
CA ASN A 7 9.85 -8.05 25.92
C ASN A 7 11.01 -7.45 26.73
N GLN A 8 12.03 -8.25 27.04
CA GLN A 8 13.27 -7.75 27.63
C GLN A 8 13.99 -6.81 26.67
N GLU A 9 14.13 -7.18 25.38
CA GLU A 9 14.70 -6.30 24.35
C GLU A 9 13.94 -4.96 24.25
N THR A 10 12.60 -5.01 24.30
CA THR A 10 11.76 -3.81 24.27
C THR A 10 11.96 -2.97 25.52
N TYR A 11 11.96 -3.60 26.70
CA TYR A 11 12.20 -2.94 27.98
C TYR A 11 13.57 -2.23 28.01
N ASP A 12 14.63 -2.91 27.57
CA ASP A 12 15.98 -2.35 27.54
C ASP A 12 16.07 -1.11 26.67
N LYS A 13 15.45 -1.14 25.47
CA LYS A 13 15.33 0.02 24.59
C LYS A 13 14.54 1.18 25.22
N VAL A 14 13.45 0.88 25.94
CA VAL A 14 12.68 1.89 26.68
C VAL A 14 13.54 2.52 27.77
N MET A 15 14.33 1.73 28.49
CA MET A 15 15.25 2.21 29.51
C MET A 15 16.33 3.12 28.93
N GLU A 16 16.85 2.82 27.72
CA GLU A 16 17.78 3.71 27.01
C GLU A 16 17.14 5.07 26.71
N VAL A 17 15.93 5.08 26.17
CA VAL A 17 15.21 6.34 25.88
C VAL A 17 14.92 7.13 27.17
N LEU A 18 14.55 6.45 28.25
CA LEU A 18 14.21 7.10 29.53
C LEU A 18 15.43 7.58 30.33
N LYS A 19 16.67 7.21 29.94
CA LYS A 19 17.88 7.84 30.48
C LYS A 19 18.03 9.30 30.06
N GLU A 20 17.60 9.63 28.85
CA GLU A 20 17.75 10.94 28.25
C GLU A 20 16.47 11.78 28.31
N THR A 21 15.32 11.13 28.48
CA THR A 21 14.00 11.77 28.42
C THR A 21 13.08 11.24 29.50
N ASN A 22 11.98 11.96 29.73
CA ASN A 22 10.96 11.53 30.69
C ASN A 22 9.72 10.92 30.00
N MET A 23 9.78 10.64 28.68
CA MET A 23 8.66 10.10 27.94
C MET A 23 9.11 9.13 26.84
N CYS A 24 8.28 8.09 26.63
CA CYS A 24 8.53 7.08 25.59
C CYS A 24 7.20 6.48 25.09
N ALA A 25 7.06 6.32 23.77
CA ALA A 25 5.99 5.49 23.19
C ALA A 25 6.52 4.09 22.87
N ILE A 26 5.74 3.05 23.16
CA ILE A 26 6.05 1.65 22.86
C ILE A 26 5.04 1.18 21.81
N ILE A 27 5.54 0.88 20.62
CA ILE A 27 4.77 0.35 19.50
C ILE A 27 5.17 -1.11 19.29
N GLN A 28 4.26 -2.03 19.57
CA GLN A 28 4.53 -3.47 19.51
C GLN A 28 3.25 -4.21 19.13
N ALA A 29 3.34 -5.25 18.30
CA ALA A 29 2.19 -6.01 17.82
C ALA A 29 1.26 -6.49 18.95
N PRO A 30 -0.05 -6.70 18.67
CA PRO A 30 -0.99 -7.25 19.64
C PRO A 30 -0.52 -8.63 20.14
N GLY A 31 -0.84 -8.96 21.37
CA GLY A 31 -0.54 -10.28 21.94
C GLY A 31 0.92 -10.51 22.32
N LEU A 32 1.84 -9.59 22.04
CA LEU A 32 3.26 -9.71 22.38
C LEU A 32 3.63 -9.20 23.77
N GLY A 33 2.67 -8.79 24.58
CA GLY A 33 2.90 -8.51 26.00
C GLY A 33 3.38 -7.09 26.32
N LYS A 34 2.90 -6.04 25.63
CA LYS A 34 3.13 -4.63 26.01
C LYS A 34 2.86 -4.36 27.49
N THR A 35 1.80 -4.96 28.03
CA THR A 35 1.41 -4.87 29.44
C THR A 35 2.51 -5.38 30.36
N TYR A 36 3.21 -6.48 30.00
CA TYR A 36 4.31 -7.02 30.80
C TYR A 36 5.52 -6.09 30.83
N VAL A 37 5.85 -5.43 29.70
CA VAL A 37 6.89 -4.39 29.66
C VAL A 37 6.52 -3.24 30.60
N THR A 38 5.27 -2.79 30.59
CA THR A 38 4.77 -1.74 31.48
C THR A 38 4.84 -2.15 32.94
N MET A 39 4.43 -3.37 33.27
CA MET A 39 4.54 -3.91 34.63
C MET A 39 5.98 -3.97 35.11
N GLN A 40 6.92 -4.31 34.24
CA GLN A 40 8.34 -4.29 34.59
C GLN A 40 8.84 -2.87 34.89
N LEU A 41 8.39 -1.86 34.15
CA LEU A 41 8.68 -0.45 34.44
C LEU A 41 8.13 -0.04 35.81
N LEU A 42 6.92 -0.49 36.17
CA LEU A 42 6.31 -0.25 37.49
C LEU A 42 7.13 -0.92 38.62
N ASN A 43 7.69 -2.11 38.38
CA ASN A 43 8.49 -2.83 39.34
C ASN A 43 9.91 -2.24 39.52
N THR A 44 10.35 -1.43 38.57
CA THR A 44 11.72 -0.88 38.55
C THR A 44 11.71 0.63 38.76
N ILE A 45 11.75 1.40 37.67
CA ILE A 45 11.92 2.87 37.73
C ILE A 45 10.71 3.62 38.28
N PHE A 46 9.52 3.02 38.22
CA PHE A 46 8.29 3.62 38.75
C PHE A 46 7.84 3.02 40.08
N LYS A 47 8.69 2.20 40.72
CA LYS A 47 8.38 1.59 42.02
C LYS A 47 8.07 2.65 43.07
N GLY A 48 6.90 2.53 43.71
CA GLY A 48 6.44 3.48 44.72
C GLY A 48 5.93 4.81 44.21
N LYS A 49 5.83 4.99 42.88
CA LYS A 49 5.19 6.17 42.25
C LYS A 49 3.70 5.95 42.02
N LYS A 50 2.93 7.02 42.16
CA LYS A 50 1.51 7.00 41.80
C LYS A 50 1.33 7.04 40.28
N VAL A 51 0.51 6.17 39.74
CA VAL A 51 0.33 6.00 38.29
C VAL A 51 -1.11 6.28 37.87
N LEU A 52 -1.29 7.17 36.88
CA LEU A 52 -2.53 7.31 36.14
C LEU A 52 -2.45 6.48 34.86
N TYR A 53 -3.36 5.52 34.73
CA TYR A 53 -3.42 4.65 33.54
C TYR A 53 -4.70 4.96 32.75
N VAL A 54 -4.52 5.53 31.54
CA VAL A 54 -5.63 5.88 30.64
C VAL A 54 -5.90 4.70 29.72
N VAL A 55 -7.13 4.18 29.77
CA VAL A 55 -7.55 3.00 28.99
C VAL A 55 -8.85 3.27 28.23
N PRO A 56 -9.13 2.53 27.15
CA PRO A 56 -10.47 2.49 26.54
C PRO A 56 -11.53 1.98 27.53
N VAL A 57 -12.78 2.44 27.37
CA VAL A 57 -13.90 2.12 28.30
C VAL A 57 -14.08 0.61 28.51
N HIS A 58 -14.00 -0.17 27.44
CA HIS A 58 -14.23 -1.63 27.50
C HIS A 58 -13.01 -2.41 28.01
N ALA A 59 -11.82 -1.80 28.03
CA ALA A 59 -10.60 -2.43 28.55
C ALA A 59 -10.40 -2.21 30.06
N ILE A 60 -11.15 -1.26 30.67
CA ILE A 60 -10.91 -0.83 32.06
C ILE A 60 -11.06 -1.94 33.08
N SER A 61 -12.09 -2.78 32.96
CA SER A 61 -12.36 -3.86 33.89
C SER A 61 -11.27 -4.94 33.86
N GLN A 62 -10.79 -5.28 32.67
CA GLN A 62 -9.71 -6.25 32.51
C GLN A 62 -8.37 -5.69 32.98
N ALA A 63 -8.09 -4.43 32.69
CA ALA A 63 -6.88 -3.77 33.19
C ALA A 63 -6.85 -3.77 34.71
N ILE A 64 -7.94 -3.35 35.37
CA ILE A 64 -8.07 -3.36 36.84
C ILE A 64 -7.84 -4.78 37.39
N LYS A 65 -8.44 -5.81 36.78
CA LYS A 65 -8.27 -7.20 37.20
C LYS A 65 -6.82 -7.65 37.10
N SER A 66 -6.19 -7.45 35.96
CA SER A 66 -4.81 -7.85 35.71
C SER A 66 -3.82 -7.18 36.69
N TYR A 67 -3.98 -5.89 36.94
CA TYR A 67 -3.08 -5.16 37.83
C TYR A 67 -3.33 -5.47 39.30
N LYS A 68 -4.56 -5.81 39.70
CA LYS A 68 -4.85 -6.32 41.06
C LYS A 68 -4.22 -7.69 41.31
N GLU A 69 -4.29 -8.58 40.35
CA GLU A 69 -3.65 -9.91 40.43
C GLU A 69 -2.11 -9.80 40.58
N TRP A 70 -1.53 -8.69 40.17
CA TRP A 70 -0.09 -8.43 40.21
C TRP A 70 0.36 -7.49 41.33
N ASP A 71 -0.57 -7.18 42.27
CA ASP A 71 -0.33 -6.38 43.48
C ASP A 71 0.25 -4.96 43.24
N TYR A 72 -0.43 -4.20 42.33
CA TYR A 72 -0.12 -2.77 42.09
C TYR A 72 -1.22 -1.86 42.66
N PRO A 73 -1.20 -1.50 43.94
CA PRO A 73 -2.25 -0.72 44.60
C PRO A 73 -2.28 0.75 44.14
N ASP A 74 -1.16 1.29 43.68
CA ASP A 74 -1.00 2.72 43.36
C ASP A 74 -1.32 3.07 41.90
N VAL A 75 -1.92 2.14 41.15
CA VAL A 75 -2.36 2.39 39.77
C VAL A 75 -3.83 2.78 39.73
N LYS A 76 -4.10 4.00 39.30
CA LYS A 76 -5.44 4.53 39.08
C LYS A 76 -5.83 4.45 37.61
N PHE A 77 -6.93 3.77 37.31
CA PHE A 77 -7.44 3.63 35.96
C PHE A 77 -8.50 4.67 35.65
N ILE A 78 -8.40 5.30 34.48
CA ILE A 78 -9.36 6.26 33.97
C ILE A 78 -9.60 6.03 32.47
N THR A 79 -10.80 6.36 31.98
CA THR A 79 -11.09 6.35 30.56
C THR A 79 -10.69 7.66 29.89
N TYR A 80 -10.51 7.65 28.56
CA TYR A 80 -10.25 8.88 27.79
C TYR A 80 -11.31 9.97 28.03
N ALA A 81 -12.59 9.58 28.16
CA ALA A 81 -13.69 10.50 28.47
C ALA A 81 -13.58 11.07 29.90
N GLY A 82 -13.10 10.27 30.85
CA GLY A 82 -12.89 10.66 32.23
C GLY A 82 -11.87 11.78 32.41
N LEU A 83 -10.99 11.98 31.43
CA LEU A 83 -9.97 13.05 31.46
C LEU A 83 -10.55 14.47 31.35
N LYS A 84 -11.85 14.64 31.02
CA LYS A 84 -12.46 15.95 30.76
C LYS A 84 -12.15 17.00 31.83
N ASN A 85 -12.34 16.66 33.10
CA ASN A 85 -12.16 17.57 34.24
C ASN A 85 -11.10 17.00 35.22
N TYR A 86 -10.29 16.08 34.77
CA TYR A 86 -9.32 15.42 35.63
C TYR A 86 -8.19 16.38 36.05
N GLN A 87 -7.86 16.37 37.35
CA GLN A 87 -6.73 17.09 37.92
C GLN A 87 -5.71 16.03 38.38
N PRO A 88 -4.56 15.91 37.71
CA PRO A 88 -3.54 14.92 38.04
C PRO A 88 -2.92 15.16 39.41
N THR A 89 -2.75 14.05 40.14
CA THR A 89 -2.00 13.99 41.41
C THR A 89 -0.97 12.88 41.39
N GLU A 90 -0.88 12.19 40.26
CA GLU A 90 0.00 11.06 40.03
C GLU A 90 1.32 11.50 39.39
N ASP A 91 2.36 10.68 39.56
CA ASP A 91 3.72 10.96 39.05
C ASP A 91 3.93 10.49 37.62
N VAL A 92 3.24 9.40 37.25
CA VAL A 92 3.42 8.70 35.96
C VAL A 92 2.10 8.64 35.20
N LEU A 93 2.13 9.01 33.93
CA LEU A 93 1.01 8.85 33.00
C LEU A 93 1.30 7.69 32.04
N ILE A 94 0.41 6.71 31.98
CA ILE A 94 0.41 5.65 30.98
C ILE A 94 -0.82 5.82 30.10
N ILE A 95 -0.63 5.85 28.78
CA ILE A 95 -1.69 6.03 27.77
C ILE A 95 -1.75 4.76 26.93
N ASP A 96 -2.75 3.93 27.17
CA ASP A 96 -2.98 2.71 26.38
C ASP A 96 -3.82 2.97 25.13
N GLU A 97 -3.58 2.18 24.09
CA GLU A 97 -4.15 2.38 22.75
C GLU A 97 -3.94 3.83 22.25
N LEU A 98 -2.69 4.25 22.24
CA LEU A 98 -2.24 5.62 21.96
C LEU A 98 -2.86 6.21 20.69
N HIS A 99 -3.11 5.40 19.65
CA HIS A 99 -3.76 5.83 18.41
C HIS A 99 -5.14 6.48 18.64
N ARG A 100 -5.84 6.13 19.73
CA ARG A 100 -7.13 6.74 20.10
C ARG A 100 -7.00 8.19 20.54
N SER A 101 -5.88 8.59 21.09
CA SER A 101 -5.63 9.96 21.53
C SER A 101 -5.80 11.00 20.43
N GLY A 102 -5.76 10.58 19.16
CA GLY A 102 -5.94 11.46 17.99
C GLY A 102 -7.37 12.01 17.82
N ALA A 103 -8.39 11.54 18.56
CA ALA A 103 -9.68 12.21 18.57
C ALA A 103 -9.54 13.64 19.10
N LYS A 104 -10.05 14.63 18.37
CA LYS A 104 -9.85 16.06 18.64
C LYS A 104 -10.05 16.43 20.12
N THR A 105 -11.12 15.94 20.74
CA THR A 105 -11.44 16.20 22.14
C THR A 105 -10.46 15.49 23.09
N TRP A 106 -10.10 14.23 22.82
CA TRP A 106 -9.21 13.46 23.69
C TRP A 106 -7.78 13.96 23.60
N LEU A 107 -7.34 14.34 22.42
CA LEU A 107 -6.02 14.97 22.23
C LEU A 107 -5.88 16.24 23.07
N MET A 108 -6.91 17.07 23.08
CA MET A 108 -6.94 18.27 23.90
C MET A 108 -6.81 17.94 25.41
N TYR A 109 -7.52 16.92 25.90
CA TYR A 109 -7.45 16.50 27.30
C TYR A 109 -6.05 15.96 27.64
N ILE A 110 -5.50 15.10 26.80
CA ILE A 110 -4.18 14.50 27.00
C ILE A 110 -3.12 15.60 27.00
N ARG A 111 -3.08 16.48 26.01
CA ARG A 111 -2.10 17.58 25.96
C ARG A 111 -2.17 18.52 27.16
N ARG A 112 -3.37 18.71 27.71
CA ARG A 112 -3.56 19.53 28.90
C ARG A 112 -2.92 18.90 30.13
N ILE A 113 -3.03 17.59 30.31
CA ILE A 113 -2.54 16.92 31.51
C ILE A 113 -1.09 16.45 31.41
N MET A 114 -0.58 16.14 30.22
CA MET A 114 0.79 15.63 30.02
C MET A 114 1.87 16.43 30.80
N PRO A 115 1.85 17.78 30.80
CA PRO A 115 2.89 18.56 31.51
C PRO A 115 2.89 18.37 33.05
N CYS A 116 1.84 17.77 33.62
CA CYS A 116 1.73 17.56 35.05
C CYS A 116 2.46 16.31 35.56
N PHE A 117 2.94 15.44 34.66
CA PHE A 117 3.55 14.16 35.02
C PHE A 117 5.06 14.19 34.89
N ALA A 118 5.74 13.53 35.85
CA ALA A 118 7.19 13.36 35.81
C ALA A 118 7.61 12.39 34.70
N TYR A 119 6.78 11.37 34.40
CA TYR A 119 7.03 10.39 33.34
C TYR A 119 5.77 10.10 32.52
N ILE A 120 5.94 9.84 31.22
CA ILE A 120 4.82 9.57 30.31
C ILE A 120 5.16 8.38 29.41
N ILE A 121 4.33 7.34 29.43
CA ILE A 121 4.46 6.16 28.59
C ILE A 121 3.24 6.03 27.69
N GLY A 122 3.46 5.93 26.39
CA GLY A 122 2.41 5.63 25.40
C GLY A 122 2.49 4.17 24.95
N LEU A 123 1.37 3.48 24.83
CA LEU A 123 1.30 2.09 24.37
C LEU A 123 0.35 1.99 23.17
N SER A 124 0.80 1.34 22.09
CA SER A 124 -0.09 1.02 20.96
C SER A 124 0.40 -0.21 20.20
N ALA A 125 -0.53 -0.89 19.57
CA ALA A 125 -0.20 -1.90 18.58
C ALA A 125 0.17 -1.26 17.22
N THR A 126 -0.37 -0.08 16.95
CA THR A 126 -0.15 0.71 15.73
C THR A 126 -0.05 2.18 16.10
N PRO A 127 0.90 2.93 15.53
CA PRO A 127 1.06 4.35 15.84
C PRO A 127 0.01 5.23 15.17
N CYS A 128 -0.50 4.81 14.00
CA CYS A 128 -1.32 5.63 13.13
C CYS A 128 -2.81 5.55 13.44
N ARG A 129 -3.47 6.70 13.33
CA ARG A 129 -4.92 6.81 13.34
C ARG A 129 -5.44 6.93 11.91
N TYR A 130 -6.23 5.95 11.45
CA TYR A 130 -6.71 5.90 10.06
C TYR A 130 -7.88 6.84 9.76
N LEU A 131 -8.66 7.25 10.79
CA LEU A 131 -9.84 8.10 10.62
C LEU A 131 -9.51 9.55 10.19
N ASP A 132 -8.31 10.04 10.49
CA ASP A 132 -7.91 11.44 10.30
C ASP A 132 -6.69 11.55 9.36
N GLY A 133 -6.72 10.94 8.20
CA GLY A 133 -5.64 11.07 7.22
C GLY A 133 -4.33 10.38 7.62
N LYS A 134 -4.42 9.30 8.38
CA LYS A 134 -3.26 8.48 8.83
C LYS A 134 -2.30 9.22 9.78
N ARG A 135 -2.83 10.08 10.65
CA ARG A 135 -2.00 10.77 11.66
C ARG A 135 -1.27 9.76 12.53
N ASP A 136 0.03 9.94 12.68
CA ASP A 136 0.87 9.14 13.59
C ASP A 136 0.87 9.79 14.98
N MET A 137 0.11 9.18 15.91
CA MET A 137 -0.04 9.70 17.26
C MET A 137 1.21 9.48 18.12
N ALA A 138 2.04 8.50 17.80
CA ALA A 138 3.31 8.32 18.50
C ALA A 138 4.28 9.45 18.13
N VAL A 139 4.42 9.78 16.86
CA VAL A 139 5.24 10.92 16.41
C VAL A 139 4.68 12.25 16.92
N GLU A 140 3.35 12.44 16.89
CA GLU A 140 2.72 13.71 17.27
C GLU A 140 2.85 14.04 18.76
N LEU A 141 2.81 13.02 19.64
CA LEU A 141 2.89 13.22 21.08
C LEU A 141 4.29 12.98 21.66
N PHE A 142 5.08 12.10 21.06
CA PHE A 142 6.37 11.67 21.59
C PHE A 142 7.56 12.06 20.70
N GLY A 143 7.33 12.57 19.48
CA GLY A 143 8.39 12.94 18.54
C GLY A 143 9.23 11.72 18.13
N THR A 144 10.54 11.78 18.38
CA THR A 144 11.48 10.68 18.10
C THR A 144 11.60 9.67 19.24
N ARG A 145 10.93 9.88 20.37
CA ARG A 145 11.01 9.05 21.58
C ARG A 145 10.09 7.84 21.48
N ILE A 146 10.32 7.01 20.47
CA ILE A 146 9.47 5.87 20.13
C ILE A 146 10.34 4.62 20.10
N VAL A 147 9.94 3.61 20.85
CA VAL A 147 10.52 2.28 20.81
C VAL A 147 9.60 1.35 20.02
N TYR A 148 10.13 0.79 18.96
CA TYR A 148 9.46 -0.24 18.18
C TYR A 148 9.90 -1.63 18.68
N GLY A 149 8.95 -2.38 19.24
CA GLY A 149 9.05 -3.81 19.45
C GLY A 149 8.72 -4.57 18.16
N PRO A 150 8.70 -5.91 18.19
CA PRO A 150 8.38 -6.71 17.03
C PRO A 150 6.98 -6.39 16.48
N ASP A 151 6.89 -6.21 15.16
CA ASP A 151 5.62 -6.20 14.44
C ASP A 151 5.10 -7.64 14.23
N ILE A 152 3.93 -7.81 13.58
CA ILE A 152 3.33 -9.13 13.36
C ILE A 152 4.24 -10.02 12.50
N GLU A 153 4.83 -9.48 11.43
CA GLU A 153 5.69 -10.23 10.53
C GLU A 153 6.96 -10.69 11.24
N GLN A 154 7.64 -9.79 11.93
CA GLN A 154 8.80 -10.11 12.75
C GLN A 154 8.48 -11.11 13.88
N ALA A 155 7.30 -10.99 14.47
CA ALA A 155 6.85 -11.90 15.51
C ALA A 155 6.64 -13.33 14.98
N VAL A 156 6.09 -13.49 13.78
CA VAL A 156 5.98 -14.80 13.10
C VAL A 156 7.36 -15.32 12.70
N GLN A 157 8.20 -14.49 12.08
CA GLN A 157 9.56 -14.89 11.65
C GLN A 157 10.44 -15.33 12.84
N ARG A 158 10.29 -14.66 13.99
CA ARG A 158 11.02 -14.97 15.24
C ARG A 158 10.36 -16.08 16.07
N ASN A 159 9.28 -16.69 15.58
CA ASN A 159 8.47 -17.69 16.30
C ASN A 159 7.96 -17.22 17.68
N LEU A 160 7.69 -15.91 17.83
CA LEU A 160 7.13 -15.33 19.05
C LEU A 160 5.63 -15.55 19.15
N ILE A 161 4.97 -15.66 18.01
CA ILE A 161 3.57 -16.05 17.85
C ILE A 161 3.47 -17.19 16.84
N PRO A 162 2.46 -18.07 16.96
CA PRO A 162 2.22 -19.09 15.94
C PRO A 162 1.92 -18.42 14.62
N GLY A 163 2.44 -18.97 13.53
CA GLY A 163 2.06 -18.56 12.19
C GLY A 163 0.55 -18.70 11.99
N PHE A 164 0.01 -17.89 11.11
CA PHE A 164 -1.39 -18.01 10.70
C PHE A 164 -1.48 -18.22 9.19
N GLU A 165 -2.57 -18.84 8.75
CA GLU A 165 -2.91 -18.99 7.34
C GLU A 165 -3.96 -17.94 6.99
N TYR A 166 -3.68 -17.11 6.01
CA TYR A 166 -4.63 -16.11 5.53
C TYR A 166 -5.19 -16.52 4.18
N VAL A 167 -6.51 -16.67 4.12
CA VAL A 167 -7.25 -17.08 2.92
C VAL A 167 -8.25 -16.01 2.57
N TYR A 168 -8.11 -15.42 1.41
CA TYR A 168 -9.11 -14.53 0.85
C TYR A 168 -10.09 -15.32 -0.02
N ILE A 169 -11.39 -15.18 0.25
CA ILE A 169 -12.47 -15.75 -0.54
C ILE A 169 -13.33 -14.60 -1.07
N PRO A 170 -13.25 -14.24 -2.35
CA PRO A 170 -14.05 -13.14 -2.89
C PRO A 170 -15.53 -13.49 -2.93
N THR A 171 -16.36 -12.61 -2.39
CA THR A 171 -17.82 -12.71 -2.50
C THR A 171 -18.33 -12.21 -3.83
N ASP A 172 -17.55 -11.42 -4.54
CA ASP A 172 -18.00 -10.68 -5.70
C ASP A 172 -17.23 -11.04 -6.95
N LEU A 173 -17.23 -12.36 -7.25
CA LEU A 173 -16.69 -12.85 -8.53
C LEU A 173 -17.51 -12.30 -9.72
N VAL A 174 -18.78 -11.96 -9.49
CA VAL A 174 -19.65 -11.36 -10.50
C VAL A 174 -19.18 -9.96 -10.84
N ALA A 175 -18.95 -9.08 -9.85
CA ALA A 175 -18.46 -7.73 -10.12
C ALA A 175 -17.05 -7.74 -10.73
N LEU A 176 -16.20 -8.68 -10.30
CA LEU A 176 -14.87 -8.86 -10.90
C LEU A 176 -14.98 -9.32 -12.36
N ALA A 177 -15.89 -10.25 -12.65
CA ALA A 177 -16.17 -10.70 -14.00
C ALA A 177 -16.72 -9.55 -14.86
N GLU A 178 -17.67 -8.75 -14.36
CA GLU A 178 -18.19 -7.56 -15.02
C GLU A 178 -17.09 -6.52 -15.30
N GLU A 179 -16.14 -6.34 -14.41
CA GLU A 179 -14.99 -5.45 -14.66
C GLU A 179 -14.09 -5.99 -15.77
N LEU A 180 -13.87 -7.30 -15.82
CA LEU A 180 -13.12 -7.96 -16.90
C LEU A 180 -13.89 -7.89 -18.23
N GLU A 181 -15.22 -8.10 -18.20
CA GLU A 181 -16.10 -8.00 -19.38
C GLU A 181 -16.10 -6.60 -19.99
N LYS A 182 -16.08 -5.55 -19.16
CA LYS A 182 -15.99 -4.15 -19.64
C LYS A 182 -14.65 -3.84 -20.35
N LYS A 183 -13.62 -4.64 -20.13
CA LYS A 183 -12.27 -4.45 -20.68
C LYS A 183 -11.98 -5.28 -21.92
N THR A 184 -12.87 -6.19 -22.30
CA THR A 184 -12.70 -7.05 -23.48
C THR A 184 -13.94 -7.12 -24.34
N ASN A 185 -13.74 -7.17 -25.67
CA ASN A 185 -14.79 -7.45 -26.66
C ASN A 185 -14.63 -8.87 -27.26
N ASP A 186 -13.75 -9.68 -26.71
CA ASP A 186 -13.50 -11.05 -27.18
C ASP A 186 -14.62 -11.99 -26.69
N ILE A 187 -15.52 -12.39 -27.60
CA ILE A 187 -16.68 -13.24 -27.31
C ILE A 187 -16.29 -14.59 -26.71
N ILE A 188 -15.15 -15.15 -27.12
CA ILE A 188 -14.67 -16.43 -26.57
C ILE A 188 -14.25 -16.24 -25.10
N LEU A 189 -13.65 -15.11 -24.80
CA LEU A 189 -13.23 -14.73 -23.46
C LEU A 189 -14.45 -14.48 -22.56
N LEU A 190 -15.45 -13.72 -23.05
CA LEU A 190 -16.71 -13.44 -22.36
C LEU A 190 -17.47 -14.74 -22.02
N ASN A 191 -17.58 -15.68 -22.95
CA ASN A 191 -18.21 -16.97 -22.69
C ASN A 191 -17.47 -17.80 -21.63
N LYS A 192 -16.14 -17.74 -21.59
CA LYS A 192 -15.34 -18.43 -20.55
C LYS A 192 -15.53 -17.79 -19.18
N ILE A 193 -15.55 -16.46 -19.09
CA ILE A 193 -15.81 -15.72 -17.87
C ILE A 193 -17.20 -16.09 -17.33
N GLY A 194 -18.25 -16.00 -18.16
CA GLY A 194 -19.62 -16.34 -17.78
C GLY A 194 -19.76 -17.77 -17.25
N LYS A 195 -19.11 -18.75 -17.87
CA LYS A 195 -19.12 -20.15 -17.39
C LYS A 195 -18.46 -20.28 -16.02
N LEU A 196 -17.33 -19.64 -15.77
CA LEU A 196 -16.62 -19.73 -14.51
C LEU A 196 -17.37 -19.04 -13.36
N VAL A 197 -18.13 -17.97 -13.65
CA VAL A 197 -19.01 -17.34 -12.67
C VAL A 197 -20.17 -18.25 -12.29
N SER A 198 -20.78 -18.95 -13.27
CA SER A 198 -21.90 -19.87 -13.02
C SER A 198 -21.52 -21.07 -12.16
N ASP A 199 -20.26 -21.49 -12.23
CA ASP A 199 -19.76 -22.67 -11.51
C ASP A 199 -19.25 -22.30 -10.08
N TYR A 200 -19.35 -21.02 -9.65
CA TYR A 200 -18.83 -20.56 -8.37
C TYR A 200 -19.88 -20.64 -7.25
N SER A 201 -19.54 -21.31 -6.15
CA SER A 201 -20.32 -21.37 -4.92
C SER A 201 -19.51 -20.87 -3.73
N LEU A 202 -19.90 -19.74 -3.13
CA LEU A 202 -19.25 -19.17 -1.95
C LEU A 202 -19.28 -20.14 -0.76
N THR A 203 -20.42 -20.79 -0.53
CA THR A 203 -20.59 -21.77 0.55
C THR A 203 -19.60 -22.92 0.41
N GLU A 204 -19.44 -23.48 -0.81
CA GLU A 204 -18.46 -24.56 -1.03
C GLU A 204 -17.02 -24.10 -0.81
N GLN A 205 -16.70 -22.85 -1.22
CA GLN A 205 -15.38 -22.27 -0.99
C GLN A 205 -15.08 -22.12 0.51
N ILE A 206 -16.04 -21.64 1.30
CA ILE A 206 -15.92 -21.53 2.75
C ILE A 206 -15.77 -22.91 3.39
N ARG A 207 -16.64 -23.87 3.04
CA ARG A 207 -16.61 -25.25 3.56
C ARG A 207 -15.29 -25.95 3.28
N ALA A 208 -14.71 -25.75 2.10
CA ALA A 208 -13.42 -26.32 1.74
C ALA A 208 -12.25 -25.86 2.64
N GLN A 209 -12.41 -24.71 3.32
CA GLN A 209 -11.40 -24.17 4.25
C GLN A 209 -11.55 -24.68 5.68
N ILE A 210 -12.68 -25.30 6.01
CA ILE A 210 -13.02 -25.68 7.37
C ILE A 210 -12.64 -27.14 7.59
N THR A 211 -11.87 -27.39 8.64
CA THR A 211 -11.49 -28.75 9.07
C THR A 211 -12.08 -29.06 10.45
N THR A 212 -11.99 -30.31 10.88
CA THR A 212 -12.40 -30.74 12.23
C THR A 212 -11.56 -30.12 13.34
N GLU A 213 -10.38 -29.61 13.01
CA GLU A 213 -9.48 -28.92 13.96
C GLU A 213 -9.96 -27.50 14.32
N HIS A 214 -10.80 -26.89 13.47
CA HIS A 214 -11.39 -25.58 13.75
C HIS A 214 -12.53 -25.74 14.75
N LYS A 215 -12.20 -25.71 16.06
CA LYS A 215 -13.15 -25.85 17.14
C LYS A 215 -13.73 -24.51 17.60
N LYS A 216 -12.88 -23.52 17.89
CA LYS A 216 -13.30 -22.18 18.32
C LYS A 216 -13.20 -21.20 17.17
N ILE A 217 -14.34 -20.64 16.79
CA ILE A 217 -14.50 -19.83 15.58
C ILE A 217 -15.07 -18.47 15.97
N ILE A 218 -14.53 -17.38 15.41
CA ILE A 218 -15.11 -16.05 15.52
C ILE A 218 -15.53 -15.59 14.14
N VAL A 219 -16.75 -15.10 14.00
CA VAL A 219 -17.30 -14.54 12.76
C VAL A 219 -17.65 -13.07 12.97
N PHE A 220 -16.99 -12.19 12.22
CA PHE A 220 -17.21 -10.75 12.27
C PHE A 220 -18.25 -10.32 11.24
N TYR A 221 -19.39 -9.88 11.72
CA TYR A 221 -20.53 -9.44 10.91
C TYR A 221 -20.49 -7.93 10.62
N PRO A 222 -21.05 -7.47 9.48
CA PRO A 222 -21.11 -6.05 9.15
C PRO A 222 -22.06 -5.26 10.06
N ASP A 223 -23.18 -5.85 10.41
CA ASP A 223 -24.20 -5.26 11.29
C ASP A 223 -24.95 -6.32 12.10
N ILE A 224 -25.79 -5.85 13.04
CA ILE A 224 -26.51 -6.72 13.98
C ILE A 224 -27.69 -7.46 13.31
N ASP A 225 -28.33 -6.85 12.31
CA ASP A 225 -29.49 -7.48 11.68
C ASP A 225 -29.07 -8.68 10.82
N ILE A 226 -27.94 -8.56 10.12
CA ILE A 226 -27.31 -9.69 9.39
C ILE A 226 -26.82 -10.74 10.38
N LEU A 227 -26.22 -10.34 11.52
CA LEU A 227 -25.79 -11.28 12.57
C LEU A 227 -26.94 -12.11 13.09
N LEU A 228 -28.11 -11.51 13.39
CA LEU A 228 -29.26 -12.19 13.94
C LEU A 228 -29.88 -13.21 12.97
N ASN A 229 -29.73 -13.00 11.67
CA ASN A 229 -30.24 -13.89 10.62
C ASN A 229 -29.22 -14.92 10.11
N GLY A 230 -27.96 -14.89 10.59
CA GLY A 230 -26.86 -15.69 10.05
C GLY A 230 -26.70 -17.11 10.62
N ASP A 231 -27.61 -17.61 11.44
CA ASP A 231 -27.47 -18.92 12.09
C ASP A 231 -27.57 -20.10 11.11
N ASP A 232 -28.43 -19.97 10.10
CA ASP A 232 -28.59 -21.02 9.09
C ASP A 232 -27.35 -21.12 8.21
N ASP A 233 -26.73 -19.99 7.82
CA ASP A 233 -25.45 -19.98 7.11
C ASP A 233 -24.35 -20.66 7.93
N LEU A 234 -24.28 -20.37 9.24
CA LEU A 234 -23.28 -20.99 10.13
C LEU A 234 -23.48 -22.50 10.27
N LYS A 235 -24.73 -22.96 10.37
CA LYS A 235 -25.02 -24.42 10.37
C LYS A 235 -24.66 -25.04 9.04
N GLU A 236 -24.94 -24.37 7.93
CA GLU A 236 -24.54 -24.83 6.61
C GLU A 236 -23.01 -24.93 6.48
N TRP A 237 -22.26 -23.95 6.99
CA TRP A 237 -20.79 -23.95 6.90
C TRP A 237 -20.11 -24.91 7.87
N PHE A 238 -20.60 -24.99 9.12
CA PHE A 238 -19.91 -25.68 10.21
C PHE A 238 -20.59 -26.95 10.68
N GLY A 239 -21.83 -27.19 10.28
CA GLY A 239 -22.67 -28.35 10.67
C GLY A 239 -23.73 -28.00 11.72
N ASP A 240 -24.83 -28.76 11.74
CA ASP A 240 -26.01 -28.50 12.59
C ASP A 240 -25.74 -28.57 14.11
N GLY A 241 -24.70 -29.30 14.51
CA GLY A 241 -24.33 -29.45 15.92
C GLY A 241 -23.45 -28.36 16.49
N ILE A 242 -23.30 -27.23 15.80
CA ILE A 242 -22.46 -26.12 16.27
C ILE A 242 -23.14 -25.30 17.35
N HIS A 243 -22.41 -24.97 18.44
CA HIS A 243 -22.91 -24.05 19.47
C HIS A 243 -22.65 -22.62 19.00
N ILE A 244 -23.68 -21.78 19.06
CA ILE A 244 -23.62 -20.38 18.55
C ILE A 244 -23.82 -19.42 19.73
N TYR A 245 -22.83 -18.55 19.91
CA TYR A 245 -22.81 -17.44 20.86
C TYR A 245 -22.80 -16.12 20.12
N GLU A 246 -23.31 -15.05 20.77
CA GLU A 246 -23.36 -13.74 20.12
C GLU A 246 -22.86 -12.62 21.03
N MET A 247 -22.24 -11.61 20.41
CA MET A 247 -21.70 -10.43 21.09
C MET A 247 -21.94 -9.18 20.27
N HIS A 248 -22.94 -8.37 20.67
CA HIS A 248 -23.28 -7.11 20.03
C HIS A 248 -23.93 -6.13 21.01
N SER A 249 -24.17 -4.88 20.61
CA SER A 249 -24.64 -3.81 21.50
C SER A 249 -26.10 -3.95 21.94
N ARG A 250 -26.94 -4.71 21.22
CA ARG A 250 -28.37 -4.89 21.58
C ARG A 250 -28.62 -5.86 22.76
N ILE A 251 -27.62 -6.68 23.12
CA ILE A 251 -27.74 -7.53 24.33
C ILE A 251 -27.11 -6.86 25.55
N SER A 252 -27.58 -7.22 26.74
CA SER A 252 -27.09 -6.65 28.00
C SER A 252 -25.62 -6.98 28.24
N VAL A 253 -24.95 -6.18 29.06
CA VAL A 253 -23.55 -6.44 29.46
C VAL A 253 -23.42 -7.78 30.19
N ALA A 254 -24.43 -8.13 31.01
CA ALA A 254 -24.44 -9.40 31.71
C ALA A 254 -24.48 -10.59 30.75
N ASN A 255 -25.38 -10.55 29.75
CA ASN A 255 -25.51 -11.60 28.76
C ASN A 255 -24.23 -11.70 27.87
N ARG A 256 -23.64 -10.56 27.50
CA ARG A 256 -22.35 -10.56 26.76
C ARG A 256 -21.26 -11.28 27.54
N ASN A 257 -21.15 -10.99 28.84
CA ASN A 257 -20.17 -11.64 29.72
C ASN A 257 -20.43 -13.13 29.89
N SER A 258 -21.73 -13.54 29.99
CA SER A 258 -22.12 -14.94 30.04
C SER A 258 -21.77 -15.67 28.77
N ASN A 259 -22.19 -15.15 27.58
CA ASN A 259 -21.88 -15.73 26.29
C ASN A 259 -20.38 -15.88 26.08
N LEU A 260 -19.60 -14.86 26.46
CA LEU A 260 -18.13 -14.90 26.32
C LEU A 260 -17.52 -15.95 27.26
N LYS A 261 -18.00 -16.08 28.49
CA LYS A 261 -17.55 -17.09 29.44
C LYS A 261 -17.86 -18.49 28.92
N GLU A 262 -19.10 -18.72 28.52
CA GLU A 262 -19.57 -20.00 27.98
C GLU A 262 -18.77 -20.38 26.72
N PHE A 263 -18.58 -19.45 25.76
CA PHE A 263 -17.74 -19.66 24.60
C PHE A 263 -16.30 -20.04 24.96
N ASN A 264 -15.69 -19.39 25.96
CA ASN A 264 -14.33 -19.72 26.40
C ASN A 264 -14.22 -21.09 27.05
N GLU A 265 -15.25 -21.51 27.79
CA GLU A 265 -15.32 -22.79 28.52
C GLU A 265 -15.78 -23.96 27.64
N ASP A 266 -16.41 -23.68 26.50
CA ASP A 266 -16.91 -24.69 25.58
C ASP A 266 -15.76 -25.51 24.97
N THR A 267 -15.90 -26.82 25.00
CA THR A 267 -14.93 -27.80 24.45
C THR A 267 -15.31 -28.32 23.07
N ASP A 268 -16.59 -28.14 22.70
CA ASP A 268 -17.11 -28.54 21.40
C ASP A 268 -16.87 -27.49 20.32
N ARG A 269 -17.29 -27.76 19.10
CA ARG A 269 -17.22 -26.79 18.01
C ARG A 269 -18.21 -25.65 18.29
N CYS A 270 -17.70 -24.45 18.45
CA CYS A 270 -18.51 -23.29 18.76
C CYS A 270 -18.12 -22.05 17.95
N VAL A 271 -19.10 -21.21 17.69
CA VAL A 271 -18.96 -19.94 16.97
C VAL A 271 -19.38 -18.79 17.87
N LEU A 272 -18.57 -17.74 17.91
CA LEU A 272 -18.91 -16.45 18.47
C LEU A 272 -19.20 -15.47 17.34
N LYS A 273 -20.46 -15.08 17.15
CA LYS A 273 -20.88 -14.02 16.23
C LYS A 273 -20.62 -12.65 16.84
N VAL A 274 -19.98 -11.75 16.12
CA VAL A 274 -19.56 -10.46 16.67
C VAL A 274 -19.86 -9.30 15.73
N VAL A 275 -20.42 -8.20 16.29
CA VAL A 275 -20.48 -6.89 15.64
C VAL A 275 -19.80 -5.87 16.55
N ASP A 276 -18.72 -5.24 16.07
CA ASP A 276 -17.94 -4.13 16.67
C ASP A 276 -17.41 -4.33 18.12
N MET A 277 -17.78 -5.41 18.80
CA MET A 277 -17.51 -5.58 20.24
C MET A 277 -16.20 -6.33 20.57
N ALA A 278 -15.64 -7.09 19.64
CA ALA A 278 -14.42 -7.87 19.87
C ALA A 278 -13.11 -7.11 19.52
N ASN A 279 -13.21 -5.81 19.33
CA ASN A 279 -12.08 -5.02 18.88
C ASN A 279 -11.05 -4.79 19.99
N GLU A 280 -11.47 -4.71 21.26
CA GLU A 280 -10.58 -4.31 22.36
C GLU A 280 -10.97 -4.97 23.70
N GLY A 281 -9.98 -5.22 24.56
CA GLY A 281 -10.16 -5.52 25.98
C GLY A 281 -10.82 -6.85 26.34
N ILE A 282 -11.06 -7.75 25.40
CA ILE A 282 -11.70 -9.05 25.65
C ILE A 282 -10.67 -10.16 25.47
N HIS A 283 -10.51 -11.02 26.46
CA HIS A 283 -9.67 -12.19 26.37
C HIS A 283 -10.46 -13.36 25.77
N ILE A 284 -10.06 -13.81 24.59
CA ILE A 284 -10.57 -15.01 23.94
C ILE A 284 -9.38 -15.93 23.69
N SER A 285 -9.45 -17.17 24.15
CA SER A 285 -8.36 -18.14 24.03
C SER A 285 -8.72 -19.29 23.11
N GLY A 286 -7.73 -19.86 22.43
CA GLY A 286 -7.88 -21.06 21.63
C GLY A 286 -8.64 -20.89 20.31
N VAL A 287 -8.76 -19.67 19.81
CA VAL A 287 -9.40 -19.40 18.51
C VAL A 287 -8.58 -20.02 17.39
N SER A 288 -9.20 -20.91 16.63
CA SER A 288 -8.58 -21.63 15.52
C SER A 288 -8.98 -21.10 14.14
N LEU A 289 -10.10 -20.34 14.05
CA LEU A 289 -10.60 -19.77 12.82
C LEU A 289 -11.22 -18.39 13.07
N LEU A 290 -10.83 -17.42 12.23
CA LEU A 290 -11.51 -16.12 12.11
C LEU A 290 -12.18 -16.04 10.74
N VAL A 291 -13.41 -15.56 10.67
CA VAL A 291 -14.12 -15.31 9.41
C VAL A 291 -14.56 -13.84 9.38
N PHE A 292 -14.14 -13.12 8.36
CA PHE A 292 -14.52 -11.72 8.17
C PHE A 292 -15.59 -11.58 7.10
N LEU A 293 -16.84 -11.34 7.53
CA LEU A 293 -17.99 -11.00 6.69
C LEU A 293 -18.17 -9.48 6.54
N ARG A 294 -17.22 -8.70 7.06
CA ARG A 294 -17.27 -7.23 7.00
C ARG A 294 -15.97 -6.66 6.45
N LYS A 295 -16.08 -5.60 5.67
CA LYS A 295 -14.93 -4.78 5.31
C LYS A 295 -14.56 -3.90 6.51
N THR A 296 -13.35 -4.07 7.02
CA THR A 296 -12.84 -3.26 8.11
C THR A 296 -12.14 -2.03 7.53
N GLN A 297 -12.72 -0.85 7.73
CA GLN A 297 -12.17 0.41 7.20
C GLN A 297 -10.86 0.84 7.89
N SER A 298 -10.59 0.33 9.08
CA SER A 298 -9.42 0.67 9.88
C SER A 298 -8.47 -0.52 9.99
N GLY A 299 -7.24 -0.36 9.49
CA GLY A 299 -6.17 -1.35 9.67
C GLY A 299 -5.93 -1.70 11.15
N ASN A 300 -6.08 -0.74 12.06
CA ASN A 300 -5.93 -0.96 13.50
C ASN A 300 -6.98 -1.93 14.04
N VAL A 301 -8.24 -1.74 13.66
CA VAL A 301 -9.34 -2.63 14.07
C VAL A 301 -9.11 -4.03 13.51
N PHE A 302 -8.69 -4.13 12.26
CA PHE A 302 -8.37 -5.41 11.63
C PHE A 302 -7.25 -6.16 12.36
N ILE A 303 -6.16 -5.45 12.72
CA ILE A 303 -5.05 -6.03 13.48
C ILE A 303 -5.48 -6.49 14.86
N GLN A 304 -6.30 -5.70 15.54
CA GLN A 304 -6.82 -6.06 16.87
C GLN A 304 -7.72 -7.29 16.80
N GLN A 305 -8.55 -7.40 15.77
CA GLN A 305 -9.38 -8.57 15.51
C GLN A 305 -8.52 -9.81 15.18
N MET A 306 -7.52 -9.68 14.33
CA MET A 306 -6.55 -10.75 14.07
C MET A 306 -5.79 -11.16 15.33
N GLY A 307 -5.41 -10.19 16.17
CA GLY A 307 -4.69 -10.43 17.43
C GLY A 307 -5.41 -11.35 18.41
N ARG A 308 -6.71 -11.60 18.21
CA ARG A 308 -7.47 -12.58 19.01
C ARG A 308 -7.07 -14.01 18.69
N ALA A 309 -6.72 -14.29 17.44
CA ALA A 309 -6.30 -15.60 16.97
C ALA A 309 -4.78 -15.81 17.07
N ILE A 310 -3.98 -14.74 16.99
CA ILE A 310 -2.52 -14.81 16.83
C ILE A 310 -1.75 -14.37 18.10
N SER A 311 -2.28 -14.62 19.30
CA SER A 311 -1.57 -14.24 20.53
C SER A 311 -0.36 -15.17 20.82
N ALA A 312 0.64 -14.65 21.51
CA ALA A 312 1.82 -15.43 21.94
C ALA A 312 1.48 -16.63 22.85
N SER A 313 0.32 -16.61 23.47
CA SER A 313 -0.20 -17.73 24.29
C SER A 313 -0.94 -18.80 23.46
N ALA A 314 -1.20 -18.55 22.18
CA ALA A 314 -1.87 -19.52 21.30
C ALA A 314 -0.92 -20.67 20.97
N LYS A 315 -1.41 -21.89 21.18
CA LYS A 315 -0.67 -23.14 20.85
C LYS A 315 -1.00 -23.70 19.49
N ILE A 316 -2.01 -23.13 18.83
CA ILE A 316 -2.58 -23.64 17.57
C ILE A 316 -2.37 -22.59 16.47
N LYS A 317 -1.96 -23.06 15.29
CA LYS A 317 -1.92 -22.23 14.10
C LYS A 317 -3.34 -21.87 13.68
N SER A 318 -3.66 -20.58 13.67
CA SER A 318 -5.00 -20.09 13.33
C SER A 318 -5.15 -19.88 11.82
N LYS A 319 -6.37 -20.03 11.32
CA LYS A 319 -6.74 -19.66 9.94
C LYS A 319 -7.61 -18.41 9.94
N ILE A 320 -7.43 -17.57 8.96
CA ILE A 320 -8.21 -16.35 8.74
C ILE A 320 -8.86 -16.45 7.38
N LEU A 321 -10.19 -16.46 7.34
CA LEU A 321 -10.97 -16.38 6.10
C LEU A 321 -11.45 -14.94 5.95
N ASP A 322 -10.98 -14.27 4.93
CA ASP A 322 -11.41 -12.92 4.58
C ASP A 322 -12.29 -12.95 3.34
N ILE A 323 -13.56 -12.61 3.51
CA ILE A 323 -14.56 -12.61 2.46
C ILE A 323 -14.77 -11.20 1.88
N CYS A 324 -14.20 -10.18 2.51
CA CYS A 324 -14.47 -8.76 2.20
C CYS A 324 -13.24 -7.96 1.76
N SER A 325 -12.16 -8.63 1.33
CA SER A 325 -10.93 -7.95 0.87
C SER A 325 -10.32 -7.00 1.91
N ASN A 326 -10.15 -7.50 3.15
CA ASN A 326 -9.40 -6.76 4.18
C ASN A 326 -7.87 -6.85 3.99
N TYR A 327 -7.40 -7.57 2.98
CA TYR A 327 -5.98 -7.78 2.67
C TYR A 327 -5.20 -6.47 2.52
N ASP A 328 -5.83 -5.43 2.00
CA ASP A 328 -5.24 -4.09 1.90
C ASP A 328 -4.80 -3.53 3.25
N ASN A 329 -5.51 -3.89 4.32
CA ASN A 329 -5.15 -3.52 5.67
C ASN A 329 -3.85 -4.19 6.14
N LEU A 330 -3.54 -5.41 5.68
CA LEU A 330 -2.26 -6.08 5.93
C LEU A 330 -1.10 -5.42 5.19
N ARG A 331 -1.34 -4.95 3.97
CA ARG A 331 -0.33 -4.24 3.16
C ARG A 331 0.06 -2.90 3.80
N VAL A 332 -0.89 -2.19 4.37
CA VAL A 332 -0.66 -0.95 5.12
C VAL A 332 0.23 -1.19 6.35
N LEU A 333 0.14 -2.36 6.97
CA LEU A 333 1.00 -2.77 8.09
C LEU A 333 2.47 -2.93 7.69
N ARG A 334 2.75 -3.53 6.55
CA ARG A 334 4.11 -3.63 6.01
C ARG A 334 4.73 -2.26 5.74
N GLN A 335 3.92 -1.27 5.34
CA GLN A 335 4.39 0.09 5.05
C GLN A 335 4.60 0.94 6.32
N SER A 336 3.85 0.69 7.40
CA SER A 336 4.00 1.43 8.68
C SER A 336 5.09 0.88 9.59
N GLY A 337 5.64 -0.29 9.31
CA GLY A 337 6.72 -0.92 10.07
C GLY A 337 8.14 -0.40 9.79
N GLY A 338 8.30 0.79 9.19
CA GLY A 338 9.61 1.45 9.08
C GLY A 338 10.62 0.82 8.12
N ILE A 339 10.25 -0.19 7.35
CA ILE A 339 11.08 -0.68 6.24
C ILE A 339 10.84 0.24 5.05
N THR A 340 11.60 1.32 5.00
CA THR A 340 11.77 2.09 3.78
C THR A 340 12.63 1.27 2.82
N ASP A 341 12.01 0.32 2.15
CA ASP A 341 12.61 -0.21 0.93
C ASP A 341 12.56 0.90 -0.12
N LYS A 342 13.73 1.47 -0.41
CA LYS A 342 13.91 2.53 -1.41
C LYS A 342 13.77 2.01 -2.84
N SER A 343 13.18 0.85 -3.04
CA SER A 343 13.00 0.24 -4.34
C SER A 343 11.57 0.41 -4.85
N THR A 344 11.48 1.15 -5.93
CA THR A 344 10.38 1.25 -6.89
C THR A 344 9.10 1.96 -6.43
N LYS A 345 8.91 3.17 -6.93
CA LYS A 345 7.60 3.77 -7.13
C LYS A 345 6.82 2.88 -8.09
N VAL A 346 6.08 1.92 -7.54
CA VAL A 346 5.08 1.17 -8.30
C VAL A 346 4.03 2.19 -8.75
N SER A 347 3.72 2.25 -10.04
CA SER A 347 2.68 3.14 -10.55
C SER A 347 1.33 2.76 -9.91
N ASN A 348 0.39 3.73 -9.81
CA ASN A 348 -0.95 3.43 -9.27
C ASN A 348 -1.66 2.33 -10.08
N ASP A 349 -1.40 2.24 -11.38
CA ASP A 349 -1.98 1.23 -12.27
C ASP A 349 -1.36 -0.16 -12.00
N ASP A 350 -0.05 -0.24 -11.75
CA ASP A 350 0.62 -1.49 -11.37
C ASP A 350 0.19 -1.98 -9.99
N ALA A 351 0.00 -1.06 -9.04
CA ALA A 351 -0.52 -1.40 -7.72
C ALA A 351 -1.93 -1.99 -7.81
N LYS A 352 -2.82 -1.37 -8.59
CA LYS A 352 -4.19 -1.84 -8.83
C LYS A 352 -4.21 -3.17 -9.57
N TYR A 353 -3.32 -3.37 -10.55
CA TYR A 353 -3.17 -4.66 -11.24
C TYR A 353 -2.77 -5.78 -10.29
N ILE A 354 -1.71 -5.58 -9.49
CA ILE A 354 -1.22 -6.60 -8.55
C ILE A 354 -2.30 -6.94 -7.52
N GLU A 355 -3.00 -5.95 -7.01
CA GLU A 355 -4.13 -6.13 -6.09
C GLU A 355 -5.25 -6.94 -6.74
N THR A 356 -5.70 -6.54 -7.92
CA THR A 356 -6.78 -7.23 -8.64
C THR A 356 -6.36 -8.65 -9.03
N LYS A 357 -5.12 -8.87 -9.49
CA LYS A 357 -4.60 -10.20 -9.81
C LYS A 357 -4.51 -11.08 -8.57
N THR A 358 -4.03 -10.54 -7.45
CA THR A 358 -3.90 -11.28 -6.19
C THR A 358 -5.26 -11.70 -5.66
N ASN A 359 -6.23 -10.80 -5.66
CA ASN A 359 -7.61 -11.07 -5.24
C ASN A 359 -8.25 -12.13 -6.13
N PHE A 360 -8.04 -12.03 -7.44
CA PHE A 360 -8.55 -12.97 -8.42
C PHE A 360 -7.90 -14.37 -8.29
N MET A 361 -6.58 -14.44 -8.16
CA MET A 361 -5.88 -15.71 -7.96
C MET A 361 -6.22 -16.36 -6.62
N ALA A 362 -6.50 -15.58 -5.58
CA ALA A 362 -7.00 -16.09 -4.30
C ALA A 362 -8.39 -16.72 -4.45
N ALA A 363 -9.28 -16.13 -5.26
CA ALA A 363 -10.59 -16.71 -5.60
C ALA A 363 -10.46 -18.09 -6.26
N LEU A 364 -9.40 -18.30 -7.01
CA LEU A 364 -9.14 -19.55 -7.72
C LEU A 364 -8.33 -20.57 -6.91
N MET A 365 -7.98 -20.28 -5.66
CA MET A 365 -7.08 -21.12 -4.86
C MET A 365 -7.59 -22.55 -4.71
N PHE A 366 -8.91 -22.76 -4.79
CA PHE A 366 -9.57 -24.06 -4.71
C PHE A 366 -9.99 -24.65 -6.06
N SER A 367 -9.76 -23.91 -7.14
CA SER A 367 -9.97 -24.41 -8.49
C SER A 367 -8.87 -25.42 -8.85
N THR A 368 -9.15 -26.29 -9.84
CA THR A 368 -8.11 -27.18 -10.38
C THR A 368 -6.96 -26.33 -10.94
N GLU A 369 -5.75 -26.91 -10.95
CA GLU A 369 -4.57 -26.22 -11.49
C GLU A 369 -4.79 -25.77 -12.95
N ALA A 370 -5.50 -26.58 -13.74
CA ALA A 370 -5.89 -26.22 -15.11
C ALA A 370 -6.79 -24.97 -15.16
N THR A 371 -7.71 -24.84 -14.23
CA THR A 371 -8.61 -23.67 -14.12
C THR A 371 -7.83 -22.42 -13.70
N LYS A 372 -6.91 -22.54 -12.75
CA LYS A 372 -6.03 -21.43 -12.32
C LYS A 372 -5.20 -20.90 -13.50
N ILE A 373 -4.51 -21.78 -14.22
CA ILE A 373 -3.71 -21.43 -15.40
C ILE A 373 -4.57 -20.76 -16.47
N GLN A 374 -5.79 -21.25 -16.68
CA GLN A 374 -6.69 -20.67 -17.66
C GLN A 374 -7.12 -19.24 -17.29
N TRP A 375 -7.47 -19.01 -16.02
CA TRP A 375 -7.84 -17.69 -15.52
C TRP A 375 -6.66 -16.73 -15.50
N GLU A 376 -5.49 -17.17 -15.11
CA GLU A 376 -4.30 -16.35 -15.15
C GLU A 376 -4.00 -15.84 -16.56
N ARG A 377 -4.13 -16.71 -17.56
CA ARG A 377 -4.01 -16.32 -18.98
C ARG A 377 -5.09 -15.35 -19.43
N ILE A 378 -6.33 -15.52 -18.95
CA ILE A 378 -7.43 -14.60 -19.25
C ILE A 378 -7.12 -13.23 -18.63
N PHE A 379 -6.74 -13.22 -17.36
CA PHE A 379 -6.44 -12.00 -16.62
C PHE A 379 -5.29 -11.22 -17.28
N ASP A 380 -4.17 -11.88 -17.56
CA ASP A 380 -3.01 -11.27 -18.21
C ASP A 380 -3.37 -10.73 -19.60
N LYS A 381 -4.22 -11.43 -20.35
CA LYS A 381 -4.71 -10.96 -21.66
C LYS A 381 -5.63 -9.74 -21.56
N VAL A 382 -6.56 -9.71 -20.59
CA VAL A 382 -7.48 -8.57 -20.38
C VAL A 382 -6.74 -7.32 -19.91
N TYR A 383 -5.80 -7.46 -18.99
CA TYR A 383 -5.02 -6.33 -18.47
C TYR A 383 -3.83 -5.94 -19.35
N SER A 384 -3.54 -6.73 -20.39
CA SER A 384 -2.51 -6.41 -21.42
C SER A 384 -1.19 -5.90 -20.82
N ARG A 385 -0.76 -6.51 -19.71
CA ARG A 385 0.41 -6.02 -18.95
C ARG A 385 1.71 -6.20 -19.73
N TRP A 386 2.57 -5.19 -19.61
CA TRP A 386 3.94 -5.26 -20.13
C TRP A 386 4.84 -6.08 -19.20
N THR A 387 5.45 -7.12 -19.75
CA THR A 387 6.46 -7.92 -19.05
C THR A 387 7.86 -7.40 -19.41
N ASP A 388 8.88 -7.77 -18.61
CA ASP A 388 10.28 -7.44 -18.93
C ASP A 388 10.69 -8.03 -20.29
N GLN A 389 10.10 -9.14 -20.70
CA GLN A 389 10.31 -9.74 -22.01
C GLN A 389 9.66 -8.90 -23.12
N ASP A 390 8.44 -8.40 -22.91
CA ASP A 390 7.76 -7.50 -23.85
C ASP A 390 8.54 -6.20 -24.02
N ASP A 391 9.01 -5.61 -22.92
CA ASP A 391 9.83 -4.41 -22.93
C ASP A 391 11.16 -4.65 -23.66
N SER A 392 11.79 -5.80 -23.44
CA SER A 392 13.03 -6.17 -24.16
C SER A 392 12.81 -6.27 -25.67
N ILE A 393 11.70 -6.87 -26.09
CA ILE A 393 11.32 -6.94 -27.51
C ILE A 393 11.03 -5.54 -28.05
N LEU A 394 10.28 -4.72 -27.32
CA LEU A 394 9.95 -3.35 -27.71
C LEU A 394 11.23 -2.51 -27.86
N VAL A 395 12.12 -2.51 -26.87
CA VAL A 395 13.40 -1.79 -26.91
C VAL A 395 14.24 -2.21 -28.11
N LYS A 396 14.31 -3.53 -28.38
CA LYS A 396 15.13 -4.08 -29.46
C LYS A 396 14.64 -3.68 -30.86
N TYR A 397 13.32 -3.67 -31.07
CA TYR A 397 12.76 -3.54 -32.42
C TYR A 397 12.07 -2.21 -32.69
N TYR A 398 11.69 -1.41 -31.68
CA TYR A 398 10.95 -0.17 -31.87
C TYR A 398 11.69 0.87 -32.72
N ALA A 399 13.00 0.96 -32.59
CA ALA A 399 13.79 1.89 -33.37
C ALA A 399 13.66 1.65 -34.89
N ILE A 400 13.42 0.41 -35.31
CA ILE A 400 13.32 0.00 -36.72
C ILE A 400 11.86 -0.03 -37.16
N GLU A 401 10.99 -0.67 -36.36
CA GLU A 401 9.61 -1.01 -36.74
C GLU A 401 8.59 0.01 -36.25
N GLY A 402 8.94 0.80 -35.21
CA GLY A 402 8.01 1.73 -34.58
C GLY A 402 6.86 1.00 -33.91
N GLY A 403 5.62 1.51 -34.06
CA GLY A 403 4.42 0.88 -33.50
C GLY A 403 4.14 -0.53 -34.03
N ASP A 404 4.68 -0.90 -35.19
CA ASP A 404 4.43 -2.20 -35.83
C ASP A 404 5.12 -3.37 -35.09
N VAL A 405 5.93 -3.07 -34.07
CA VAL A 405 6.48 -4.06 -33.12
C VAL A 405 5.35 -4.88 -32.46
N TYR A 406 4.10 -4.38 -32.42
CA TYR A 406 2.97 -5.14 -31.89
C TYR A 406 2.79 -6.51 -32.58
N LEU A 407 3.24 -6.66 -33.83
CA LEU A 407 3.20 -7.95 -34.53
C LEU A 407 4.12 -9.02 -33.90
N ARG A 408 5.11 -8.58 -33.10
CA ARG A 408 6.02 -9.46 -32.33
C ARG A 408 5.58 -9.68 -30.89
N LEU A 409 4.54 -8.95 -30.45
CA LEU A 409 4.07 -8.92 -29.07
C LEU A 409 2.62 -9.45 -29.02
N PRO A 410 2.45 -10.78 -28.88
CA PRO A 410 1.12 -11.39 -28.83
C PRO A 410 0.29 -10.77 -27.71
N GLY A 411 -0.88 -10.26 -28.05
CA GLY A 411 -1.80 -9.64 -27.10
C GLY A 411 -1.61 -8.13 -26.88
N LYS A 412 -0.64 -7.50 -27.54
CA LYS A 412 -0.47 -6.04 -27.53
C LYS A 412 -1.04 -5.42 -28.82
N THR A 413 -1.58 -4.22 -28.68
CA THR A 413 -2.04 -3.41 -29.80
C THR A 413 -0.96 -2.43 -30.23
N ARG A 414 -1.07 -1.92 -31.46
CA ARG A 414 -0.16 -0.86 -31.96
C ARG A 414 -0.18 0.38 -31.07
N GLY A 415 -1.37 0.76 -30.54
CA GLY A 415 -1.51 1.91 -29.64
C GLY A 415 -0.78 1.73 -28.32
N GLU A 416 -0.89 0.53 -27.72
CA GLU A 416 -0.17 0.19 -26.49
C GLU A 416 1.36 0.20 -26.71
N CYS A 417 1.84 -0.33 -27.84
CA CYS A 417 3.27 -0.26 -28.17
C CYS A 417 3.78 1.17 -28.32
N LEU A 418 2.99 2.07 -28.94
CA LEU A 418 3.35 3.48 -29.05
C LEU A 418 3.38 4.18 -27.69
N LYS A 419 2.37 3.91 -26.83
CA LYS A 419 2.30 4.46 -25.47
C LYS A 419 3.48 3.96 -24.63
N ARG A 420 3.74 2.66 -24.61
CA ARG A 420 4.84 2.07 -23.85
C ARG A 420 6.21 2.53 -24.33
N ALA A 421 6.40 2.66 -25.64
CA ALA A 421 7.61 3.23 -26.22
C ALA A 421 7.84 4.68 -25.78
N SER A 422 6.78 5.47 -25.66
CA SER A 422 6.87 6.83 -25.11
C SER A 422 7.29 6.83 -23.64
N GLU A 423 6.72 5.95 -22.81
CA GLU A 423 7.08 5.76 -21.40
C GLU A 423 8.56 5.37 -21.24
N LEU A 424 9.05 4.48 -22.10
CA LEU A 424 10.46 4.04 -22.17
C LEU A 424 11.36 5.02 -22.91
N LYS A 425 10.83 6.16 -23.37
CA LYS A 425 11.55 7.18 -24.16
C LYS A 425 12.22 6.63 -25.44
N LEU A 426 11.60 5.63 -26.06
CA LEU A 426 12.10 5.06 -27.30
C LEU A 426 11.68 5.94 -28.47
N THR A 427 12.59 6.10 -29.42
CA THR A 427 12.35 6.86 -30.65
C THR A 427 12.55 5.97 -31.88
N LYS A 428 11.66 6.11 -32.85
CA LYS A 428 11.82 5.42 -34.12
C LYS A 428 12.94 6.11 -34.90
N VAL A 429 14.03 5.41 -35.11
CA VAL A 429 15.13 5.88 -35.94
C VAL A 429 14.84 5.55 -37.40
N ARG A 430 14.27 6.50 -38.12
CA ARG A 430 14.11 6.38 -39.57
C ARG A 430 15.48 6.59 -40.22
N LYS A 431 16.09 5.50 -40.72
CA LYS A 431 17.36 5.60 -41.46
C LYS A 431 17.17 6.50 -42.68
N TRP A 432 18.20 7.29 -42.99
CA TRP A 432 18.27 8.05 -44.24
C TRP A 432 18.51 7.10 -45.41
N THR A 433 17.74 7.24 -46.48
CA THR A 433 17.95 6.48 -47.73
C THR A 433 18.87 7.25 -48.68
N GLU A 434 19.43 6.55 -49.65
CA GLU A 434 20.31 7.18 -50.66
C GLU A 434 19.53 8.22 -51.49
N GLU A 435 18.23 7.93 -51.77
CA GLU A 435 17.35 8.85 -52.52
C GLU A 435 17.10 10.14 -51.70
N GLU A 436 16.93 10.02 -50.39
CA GLU A 436 16.75 11.19 -49.52
C GLU A 436 18.06 12.02 -49.43
N ASP A 437 19.18 11.35 -49.39
CA ASP A 437 20.50 12.01 -49.40
C ASP A 437 20.74 12.73 -50.74
N ASP A 438 20.35 12.13 -51.87
CA ASP A 438 20.43 12.75 -53.19
C ASP A 438 19.51 13.96 -53.32
N ILE A 439 18.30 13.90 -52.73
CA ILE A 439 17.41 15.07 -52.66
C ILE A 439 18.09 16.20 -51.89
N LEU A 440 18.74 15.93 -50.76
CA LEU A 440 19.49 16.95 -50.03
C LEU A 440 20.66 17.51 -50.83
N ARG A 441 21.45 16.66 -51.49
CA ARG A 441 22.58 17.11 -52.30
C ARG A 441 22.17 18.01 -53.47
N ARG A 442 21.02 17.70 -54.12
CA ARG A 442 20.53 18.42 -55.29
C ARG A 442 19.79 19.71 -54.96
N PHE A 443 18.99 19.71 -53.90
CA PHE A 443 18.01 20.77 -53.69
C PHE A 443 18.27 21.59 -52.42
N TYR A 444 19.04 21.10 -51.43
CA TYR A 444 19.19 21.82 -50.18
C TYR A 444 19.88 23.18 -50.33
N ASP A 445 20.76 23.33 -51.25
CA ASP A 445 21.48 24.61 -51.45
C ASP A 445 20.54 25.71 -51.92
N ASP A 446 19.60 25.38 -52.82
CA ASP A 446 18.65 26.35 -53.39
C ASP A 446 17.41 26.50 -52.50
N GLU A 447 16.83 25.41 -52.06
CA GLU A 447 15.52 25.38 -51.38
C GLU A 447 15.62 25.50 -49.86
N ARG A 448 16.77 25.25 -49.25
CA ARG A 448 16.98 25.27 -47.78
C ARG A 448 15.94 24.41 -47.08
N MET A 449 15.22 24.98 -46.12
CA MET A 449 14.23 24.23 -45.37
C MET A 449 12.95 23.92 -46.17
N GLU A 450 12.71 24.55 -47.32
CA GLU A 450 11.66 24.18 -48.26
C GLU A 450 11.82 22.75 -48.80
N VAL A 451 13.03 22.21 -48.77
CA VAL A 451 13.34 20.80 -49.13
C VAL A 451 12.52 19.80 -48.27
N MET A 452 12.00 20.23 -47.11
CA MET A 452 11.08 19.43 -46.31
C MET A 452 9.85 18.97 -47.10
N LYS A 453 9.37 19.76 -48.08
CA LYS A 453 8.25 19.39 -48.96
C LYS A 453 8.56 18.15 -49.80
N ARG A 454 9.85 17.91 -50.08
CA ARG A 454 10.33 16.74 -50.82
C ARG A 454 10.68 15.55 -49.93
N LEU A 455 10.75 15.79 -48.58
CA LEU A 455 11.16 14.80 -47.58
C LEU A 455 10.06 14.60 -46.53
N PRO A 456 8.90 14.08 -46.93
CA PRO A 456 7.77 13.94 -46.04
C PRO A 456 8.13 13.06 -44.82
N GLY A 457 7.81 13.59 -43.60
CA GLY A 457 8.09 12.90 -42.33
C GLY A 457 9.52 13.09 -41.79
N ARG A 458 10.32 13.96 -42.38
CA ARG A 458 11.58 14.43 -41.79
C ARG A 458 11.33 15.75 -41.05
N SER A 459 11.88 15.88 -39.84
CA SER A 459 11.85 17.14 -39.11
C SER A 459 12.98 18.07 -39.55
N GLU A 460 12.79 19.37 -39.38
CA GLU A 460 13.82 20.39 -39.66
C GLU A 460 15.15 20.07 -38.97
N SER A 461 15.11 19.66 -37.69
CA SER A 461 16.31 19.28 -36.94
C SER A 461 17.04 18.05 -37.54
N SER A 462 16.26 17.06 -38.01
CA SER A 462 16.77 15.86 -38.65
C SER A 462 17.47 16.20 -39.98
N ILE A 463 16.88 17.10 -40.78
CA ILE A 463 17.45 17.57 -42.06
C ILE A 463 18.73 18.34 -41.80
N LYS A 464 18.76 19.30 -40.90
CA LYS A 464 19.97 20.06 -40.53
C LYS A 464 21.13 19.14 -40.11
N ALA A 465 20.82 18.17 -39.23
CA ALA A 465 21.82 17.19 -38.79
C ALA A 465 22.35 16.32 -39.96
N ARG A 466 21.48 15.91 -40.90
CA ARG A 466 21.88 15.11 -42.05
C ARG A 466 22.71 15.91 -43.04
N VAL A 467 22.31 17.13 -43.37
CA VAL A 467 23.06 18.08 -44.23
C VAL A 467 24.47 18.30 -43.69
N SER A 468 24.60 18.54 -42.38
CA SER A 468 25.91 18.66 -41.73
C SER A 468 26.73 17.37 -41.87
N LYS A 469 26.10 16.19 -41.71
CA LYS A 469 26.78 14.89 -41.85
C LYS A 469 27.20 14.59 -43.28
N LEU A 470 26.45 15.06 -44.28
CA LEU A 470 26.75 14.93 -45.69
C LEU A 470 27.77 15.97 -46.18
N GLY A 471 28.18 16.92 -45.33
CA GLY A 471 29.10 17.98 -45.68
C GLY A 471 28.56 18.97 -46.73
N ILE A 472 27.21 19.11 -46.82
CA ILE A 472 26.59 20.06 -47.75
C ILE A 472 26.77 21.46 -47.18
N ILE A 473 27.73 22.21 -47.71
CA ILE A 473 28.01 23.58 -47.32
C ILE A 473 27.32 24.51 -48.31
N PRO A 474 26.56 25.52 -47.87
CA PRO A 474 25.95 26.51 -48.75
C PRO A 474 27.00 27.24 -49.58
N VAL A 475 26.85 27.25 -50.89
CA VAL A 475 27.71 28.01 -51.77
C VAL A 475 27.30 29.48 -51.70
N TRP A 476 28.29 30.37 -51.50
CA TRP A 476 28.07 31.80 -51.55
C TRP A 476 28.15 32.27 -53.01
N TYR A 477 27.08 32.89 -53.51
CA TYR A 477 27.09 33.48 -54.82
C TYR A 477 27.72 34.89 -54.74
N PRO A 478 28.41 35.34 -55.81
CA PRO A 478 29.05 36.66 -55.84
C PRO A 478 28.13 37.81 -55.47
N GLU A 479 26.84 37.72 -55.84
CA GLU A 479 25.81 38.71 -55.49
C GLU A 479 25.47 38.73 -54.01
N GLU A 480 25.53 37.59 -53.34
CA GLU A 480 25.28 37.49 -51.89
C GLU A 480 26.48 38.03 -51.11
N GLU A 481 27.69 37.78 -51.58
CA GLU A 481 28.92 38.36 -51.01
C GLU A 481 28.93 39.89 -51.12
N LEU A 482 28.56 40.40 -52.30
CA LEU A 482 28.42 41.85 -52.50
C LEU A 482 27.33 42.46 -51.62
N ARG A 483 26.21 41.75 -51.43
CA ARG A 483 25.12 42.16 -50.54
C ARG A 483 25.57 42.18 -49.08
N LEU A 484 26.32 41.17 -48.65
CA LEU A 484 26.91 41.11 -47.34
C LEU A 484 27.90 42.26 -47.12
N MET A 485 28.83 42.50 -48.06
CA MET A 485 29.81 43.57 -47.96
C MET A 485 29.19 44.95 -47.87
N ARG A 486 28.18 45.22 -48.68
CA ARG A 486 27.50 46.55 -48.71
C ARG A 486 26.63 46.83 -47.52
N GLY A 487 25.96 45.78 -46.98
CA GLY A 487 25.01 45.94 -45.90
C GLY A 487 25.59 45.73 -44.50
N TRP A 488 26.80 45.20 -44.38
CA TRP A 488 27.37 44.81 -43.08
C TRP A 488 27.63 45.99 -42.15
N GLU A 489 28.12 47.11 -42.69
CA GLU A 489 28.41 48.29 -41.86
C GLU A 489 27.18 48.97 -41.30
N GLU A 490 26.05 48.94 -42.04
CA GLU A 490 24.79 49.54 -41.67
C GLU A 490 23.89 48.62 -40.83
N ASP A 491 23.76 47.37 -41.25
CA ASP A 491 22.78 46.43 -40.74
C ASP A 491 23.36 45.44 -39.69
N GLY A 492 24.67 45.26 -39.65
CA GLY A 492 25.31 44.24 -38.82
C GLY A 492 24.67 42.87 -39.00
N LEU A 493 24.30 42.16 -37.88
CA LEU A 493 23.61 40.88 -37.96
C LEU A 493 22.18 40.94 -38.53
N ALA A 494 21.54 42.11 -38.61
CA ALA A 494 20.22 42.23 -39.25
C ALA A 494 20.27 41.92 -40.75
N ILE A 495 21.44 41.91 -41.39
CA ILE A 495 21.66 41.49 -42.78
C ILE A 495 21.18 40.05 -43.03
N CYS A 496 21.07 39.24 -42.00
CA CYS A 496 20.55 37.86 -42.09
C CYS A 496 19.16 37.80 -42.75
N SER A 497 18.33 38.83 -42.55
CA SER A 497 17.00 38.92 -43.20
C SER A 497 17.06 39.07 -44.71
N ARG A 498 18.18 39.63 -45.22
CA ARG A 498 18.46 39.84 -46.65
C ARG A 498 19.26 38.67 -47.26
N LEU A 499 19.71 37.74 -46.43
CA LEU A 499 20.52 36.56 -46.83
C LEU A 499 19.88 35.25 -46.29
N PRO A 500 18.64 34.96 -46.65
CA PRO A 500 17.87 33.87 -46.03
C PRO A 500 18.44 32.48 -46.30
N ARG A 501 19.32 32.32 -47.26
CA ARG A 501 20.00 31.06 -47.59
C ARG A 501 21.10 30.71 -46.59
N HIS A 502 21.60 31.68 -45.82
CA HIS A 502 22.72 31.52 -44.90
C HIS A 502 22.28 31.68 -43.45
N GLY A 503 22.79 30.82 -42.57
CA GLY A 503 22.59 30.95 -41.15
C GLY A 503 23.48 32.05 -40.53
N ILE A 504 23.13 32.55 -39.36
CA ILE A 504 23.91 33.59 -38.64
C ILE A 504 25.37 33.21 -38.54
N ARG A 505 25.67 31.94 -38.25
CA ARG A 505 27.05 31.44 -38.13
C ARG A 505 27.81 31.49 -39.46
N ASP A 506 27.17 31.08 -40.57
CA ASP A 506 27.76 31.12 -41.90
C ASP A 506 28.04 32.56 -42.34
N ILE A 507 27.12 33.49 -42.04
CA ILE A 507 27.24 34.91 -42.33
C ILE A 507 28.42 35.53 -41.57
N LEU A 508 28.55 35.22 -40.25
CA LEU A 508 29.68 35.68 -39.44
C LEU A 508 31.03 35.12 -39.94
N GLU A 509 31.11 33.85 -40.29
CA GLU A 509 32.31 33.23 -40.83
C GLU A 509 32.69 33.86 -42.18
N LYS A 510 31.70 34.12 -43.02
CA LYS A 510 31.92 34.78 -44.32
C LYS A 510 32.33 36.22 -44.18
N ALA A 511 31.66 37.00 -43.31
CA ALA A 511 32.01 38.38 -42.99
C ALA A 511 33.47 38.48 -42.51
N LYS A 512 33.88 37.55 -41.62
CA LYS A 512 35.27 37.47 -41.15
C LYS A 512 36.26 37.15 -42.27
N LYS A 513 35.90 36.24 -43.19
CA LYS A 513 36.73 35.91 -44.36
C LYS A 513 36.85 37.07 -45.33
N LEU A 514 35.84 37.93 -45.43
CA LEU A 514 35.84 39.14 -46.26
C LEU A 514 36.50 40.36 -45.57
N GLY A 515 37.00 40.17 -44.35
CA GLY A 515 37.67 41.25 -43.60
C GLY A 515 36.71 42.28 -42.97
N LEU A 516 35.43 41.96 -42.83
CA LEU A 516 34.46 42.84 -42.25
C LEU A 516 34.56 42.81 -40.71
N ASP A 517 34.37 43.97 -40.06
CA ASP A 517 34.47 44.04 -38.60
C ASP A 517 33.29 43.31 -37.92
N THR A 518 33.57 42.20 -37.28
CA THR A 518 32.61 41.38 -36.57
C THR A 518 32.56 41.66 -35.07
N SER A 519 33.25 42.72 -34.58
CA SER A 519 33.29 43.08 -33.17
C SER A 519 32.00 43.76 -32.66
N LYS A 520 31.14 44.22 -33.60
CA LYS A 520 29.89 44.91 -33.34
C LYS A 520 28.65 44.01 -33.49
N SER A 521 28.81 42.71 -33.57
CA SER A 521 27.73 41.75 -33.79
C SER A 521 27.16 41.17 -32.48
#